data_19d8d9670fc5f0f8513326d5513feae2
#
_entry.id   19d8d9670fc5f0f8513326d5513feae2
#
_cell.length_a   1.000
_cell.length_b   1.000
_cell.length_c   1.000
_cell.angle_alpha   90.00
_cell.angle_beta   90.00
_cell.angle_gamma   90.00
#
_symmetry.space_group_name_H-M   'P 1'
#
loop_
_entity.id
_entity.type
_entity.pdbx_description
1 polymer ?
#
loop_
_entity_poly.entity_id
_entity_poly.type
_entity_poly.pdbx_seq_one_letter_code
_entity_poly.pdbx_strand_id
1 'polypeptide(L)'
;MEIFDYDNVLLLPRKCRVLSRSECDAGIELGGRKFRIPVVPANMKTVVNVPLCVWMAKNGYFYVMHRFDIDNVQFVKDMRDAGVFASISLGVKQADYDTVNQLKAQGLSPDYITIDIAHGHADSVKNMITYLKENLPSAF
;
A
#
# COMPACT_ATOMS: atom_id res chain seq x y z
N MET A 1 -4.63 25.14 -18.92
CA MET A 1 -4.56 24.31 -17.69
C MET A 1 -3.50 24.96 -16.83
N GLU A 2 -3.87 25.43 -15.63
CA GLU A 2 -2.89 25.95 -14.68
C GLU A 2 -2.17 24.76 -14.04
N ILE A 3 -0.86 24.81 -14.01
CA ILE A 3 0.00 23.82 -13.35
C ILE A 3 0.61 24.49 -12.14
N PHE A 4 0.46 23.92 -10.96
CA PHE A 4 1.00 24.44 -9.71
C PHE A 4 1.57 23.30 -8.85
N ASP A 5 2.51 23.66 -8.00
CA ASP A 5 3.16 22.81 -7.03
C ASP A 5 2.79 23.27 -5.61
N TYR A 6 3.23 22.55 -4.60
CA TYR A 6 2.99 22.88 -3.18
C TYR A 6 3.46 24.29 -2.82
N ASP A 7 4.50 24.79 -3.46
CA ASP A 7 5.00 26.17 -3.27
C ASP A 7 4.04 27.25 -3.80
N ASN A 8 3.06 26.87 -4.62
CA ASN A 8 2.09 27.78 -5.24
C ASN A 8 0.73 27.77 -4.53
N VAL A 9 0.56 26.98 -3.47
CA VAL A 9 -0.72 26.82 -2.77
C VAL A 9 -0.58 27.07 -1.27
N LEU A 10 -1.62 27.64 -0.66
CA LEU A 10 -1.72 27.83 0.78
C LEU A 10 -3.05 27.30 1.28
N LEU A 11 -3.05 26.80 2.53
CA LEU A 11 -4.30 26.44 3.19
C LEU A 11 -5.07 27.70 3.59
N LEU A 12 -6.32 27.83 3.17
CA LEU A 12 -7.20 28.88 3.63
C LEU A 12 -7.58 28.64 5.11
N PRO A 13 -7.29 29.58 6.02
CA PRO A 13 -7.68 29.48 7.41
C PRO A 13 -9.21 29.39 7.53
N ARG A 14 -9.67 28.46 8.39
CA ARG A 14 -11.09 28.34 8.76
C ARG A 14 -11.24 28.51 10.25
N LYS A 15 -12.45 28.85 10.68
CA LYS A 15 -12.77 28.94 12.12
C LYS A 15 -12.44 27.63 12.82
N CYS A 16 -11.52 27.67 13.78
CA CYS A 16 -11.21 26.55 14.64
C CYS A 16 -12.35 26.32 15.64
N ARG A 17 -12.76 25.06 15.81
CA ARG A 17 -13.83 24.64 16.76
C ARG A 17 -13.34 23.69 17.84
N VAL A 18 -12.05 23.30 17.76
CA VAL A 18 -11.42 22.40 18.72
C VAL A 18 -10.59 23.18 19.73
N LEU A 19 -10.56 22.73 20.96
CA LEU A 19 -9.80 23.38 22.05
C LEU A 19 -8.38 22.83 22.12
N SER A 20 -8.16 21.58 21.69
CA SER A 20 -6.87 20.91 21.71
C SER A 20 -6.63 20.13 20.42
N ARG A 21 -5.36 20.05 19.99
CA ARG A 21 -4.95 19.19 18.88
C ARG A 21 -5.27 17.71 19.12
N SER A 22 -5.32 17.27 20.37
CA SER A 22 -5.69 15.91 20.75
C SER A 22 -7.14 15.53 20.41
N GLU A 23 -8.00 16.50 20.13
CA GLU A 23 -9.39 16.28 19.69
C GLU A 23 -9.47 16.03 18.16
N CYS A 24 -8.38 16.26 17.42
CA CYS A 24 -8.36 16.07 15.98
C CYS A 24 -8.13 14.59 15.64
N ASP A 25 -9.02 14.01 14.85
CA ASP A 25 -8.81 12.70 14.24
C ASP A 25 -8.07 12.91 12.91
N ALA A 26 -6.83 12.40 12.83
CA ALA A 26 -6.01 12.38 11.62
C ALA A 26 -6.09 11.03 10.87
N GLY A 27 -6.98 10.13 11.29
CA GLY A 27 -7.18 8.83 10.69
C GLY A 27 -7.70 8.92 9.26
N ILE A 28 -7.40 7.89 8.48
CA ILE A 28 -7.93 7.70 7.12
C ILE A 28 -8.54 6.32 7.00
N GLU A 29 -9.40 6.16 6.01
CA GLU A 29 -9.91 4.87 5.58
C GLU A 29 -9.39 4.55 4.18
N LEU A 30 -8.83 3.35 4.01
CA LEU A 30 -8.34 2.84 2.74
C LEU A 30 -8.75 1.37 2.60
N GLY A 31 -9.44 1.03 1.52
CA GLY A 31 -9.89 -0.34 1.27
C GLY A 31 -10.75 -0.93 2.42
N GLY A 32 -11.59 -0.11 3.08
CA GLY A 32 -12.44 -0.53 4.20
C GLY A 32 -11.71 -0.70 5.54
N ARG A 33 -10.41 -0.41 5.62
CA ARG A 33 -9.63 -0.45 6.86
C ARG A 33 -9.22 0.96 7.30
N LYS A 34 -9.37 1.24 8.59
CA LYS A 34 -8.92 2.50 9.19
C LYS A 34 -7.45 2.46 9.57
N PHE A 35 -6.75 3.57 9.31
CA PHE A 35 -5.36 3.80 9.70
C PHE A 35 -5.26 5.08 10.51
N ARG A 36 -4.27 5.15 11.41
CA ARG A 36 -4.13 6.24 12.38
C ARG A 36 -3.77 7.58 11.77
N ILE A 37 -3.02 7.57 10.67
CA ILE A 37 -2.55 8.79 9.98
C ILE A 37 -2.40 8.54 8.48
N PRO A 38 -2.51 9.56 7.63
CA PRO A 38 -2.33 9.47 6.18
C PRO A 38 -0.84 9.53 5.78
N VAL A 39 0.01 8.77 6.45
CA VAL A 39 1.46 8.74 6.18
C VAL A 39 1.86 7.32 5.84
N VAL A 40 2.53 7.16 4.71
CA VAL A 40 3.03 5.89 4.21
C VAL A 40 4.53 6.00 4.03
N PRO A 41 5.35 5.13 4.65
CA PRO A 41 6.78 5.11 4.37
C PRO A 41 7.03 4.71 2.93
N ALA A 42 8.05 5.29 2.30
CA ALA A 42 8.45 4.90 0.97
C ALA A 42 8.77 3.39 0.92
N ASN A 43 8.26 2.70 -0.09
CA ASN A 43 8.44 1.25 -0.27
C ASN A 43 9.84 0.91 -0.81
N MET A 44 10.85 1.38 -0.11
CA MET A 44 12.27 1.23 -0.45
C MET A 44 12.93 0.22 0.49
N LYS A 45 13.85 -0.60 -0.04
CA LYS A 45 14.61 -1.60 0.72
C LYS A 45 15.35 -1.01 1.94
N THR A 46 15.74 0.26 1.84
CA THR A 46 16.44 0.98 2.92
C THR A 46 15.50 1.61 3.95
N VAL A 47 14.19 1.61 3.70
CA VAL A 47 13.18 2.27 4.55
C VAL A 47 12.29 1.25 5.24
N VAL A 48 11.81 0.24 4.52
CA VAL A 48 10.90 -0.77 5.09
C VAL A 48 11.54 -2.16 5.09
N ASN A 49 11.18 -2.95 6.10
CA ASN A 49 11.57 -4.35 6.23
C ASN A 49 10.45 -5.13 6.94
N VAL A 50 10.55 -6.45 6.97
CA VAL A 50 9.50 -7.32 7.54
C VAL A 50 9.16 -6.95 9.00
N PRO A 51 10.13 -6.81 9.93
CA PRO A 51 9.82 -6.44 11.31
C PRO A 51 9.09 -5.09 11.43
N LEU A 52 9.48 -4.08 10.65
CA LEU A 52 8.81 -2.78 10.63
C LEU A 52 7.39 -2.90 10.11
N CYS A 53 7.16 -3.64 9.02
CA CYS A 53 5.83 -3.84 8.45
C CYS A 53 4.89 -4.54 9.44
N VAL A 54 5.36 -5.56 10.15
CA VAL A 54 4.60 -6.23 11.23
C VAL A 54 4.25 -5.24 12.35
N TRP A 55 5.22 -4.44 12.78
CA TRP A 55 4.99 -3.43 13.81
C TRP A 55 3.97 -2.38 13.36
N MET A 56 4.10 -1.86 12.14
CA MET A 56 3.16 -0.88 11.59
C MET A 56 1.75 -1.44 11.49
N ALA A 57 1.59 -2.65 10.97
CA ALA A 57 0.30 -3.31 10.86
C ALA A 57 -0.37 -3.50 12.24
N LYS A 58 0.39 -3.95 13.25
CA LYS A 58 -0.10 -4.11 14.63
C LYS A 58 -0.51 -2.81 15.30
N ASN A 59 0.09 -1.70 14.89
CA ASN A 59 -0.17 -0.37 15.46
C ASN A 59 -1.13 0.49 14.63
N GLY A 60 -1.75 -0.06 13.60
CA GLY A 60 -2.74 0.63 12.78
C GLY A 60 -2.14 1.67 11.81
N TYR A 61 -0.92 1.47 11.37
CA TYR A 61 -0.27 2.28 10.34
C TYR A 61 -0.27 1.54 9.01
N PHE A 62 -0.49 2.27 7.92
CA PHE A 62 -0.38 1.72 6.57
C PHE A 62 1.09 1.68 6.14
N TYR A 63 1.44 0.64 5.43
CA TYR A 63 2.76 0.45 4.82
C TYR A 63 2.59 -0.23 3.45
N VAL A 64 3.63 -0.14 2.63
CA VAL A 64 3.79 -0.93 1.42
C VAL A 64 5.15 -1.61 1.49
N MET A 65 5.19 -2.96 1.42
CA MET A 65 6.46 -3.69 1.37
C MET A 65 7.10 -3.49 -0.01
N HIS A 66 8.42 -3.26 -0.03
CA HIS A 66 9.16 -3.16 -1.27
C HIS A 66 9.20 -4.50 -2.04
N ARG A 67 9.47 -4.45 -3.34
CA ARG A 67 9.52 -5.64 -4.21
C ARG A 67 10.94 -6.12 -4.57
N PHE A 68 11.97 -5.56 -3.95
CA PHE A 68 13.37 -5.83 -4.26
C PHE A 68 13.95 -6.88 -3.30
N ASP A 69 14.49 -7.99 -3.86
CA ASP A 69 15.10 -9.08 -3.10
C ASP A 69 14.22 -9.61 -1.95
N ILE A 70 12.92 -9.71 -2.18
CA ILE A 70 11.96 -10.26 -1.24
C ILE A 70 11.07 -11.29 -1.93
N ASP A 71 10.77 -12.37 -1.22
CA ASP A 71 9.73 -13.32 -1.61
C ASP A 71 8.37 -12.79 -1.11
N ASN A 72 7.60 -12.18 -2.02
CA ASN A 72 6.27 -11.66 -1.70
C ASN A 72 5.29 -12.76 -1.28
N VAL A 73 5.43 -13.99 -1.77
CA VAL A 73 4.56 -15.10 -1.39
C VAL A 73 4.82 -15.48 0.07
N GLN A 74 6.09 -15.60 0.44
CA GLN A 74 6.46 -15.90 1.82
C GLN A 74 6.08 -14.73 2.75
N PHE A 75 6.30 -13.49 2.32
CA PHE A 75 5.90 -12.32 3.09
C PHE A 75 4.39 -12.30 3.39
N VAL A 76 3.53 -12.59 2.41
CA VAL A 76 2.07 -12.66 2.63
C VAL A 76 1.71 -13.76 3.63
N LYS A 77 2.40 -14.91 3.59
CA LYS A 77 2.22 -15.97 4.61
C LYS A 77 2.60 -15.49 6.01
N ASP A 78 3.77 -14.90 6.14
CA ASP A 78 4.29 -14.42 7.43
C ASP A 78 3.34 -13.38 8.05
N MET A 79 2.79 -12.47 7.24
CA MET A 79 1.83 -11.47 7.71
C MET A 79 0.51 -12.12 8.14
N ARG A 80 0.01 -13.08 7.38
CA ARG A 80 -1.18 -13.86 7.76
C ARG A 80 -0.96 -14.63 9.06
N ASP A 81 0.17 -15.29 9.20
CA ASP A 81 0.51 -16.06 10.39
C ASP A 81 0.69 -15.17 11.63
N ALA A 82 1.14 -13.93 11.42
CA ALA A 82 1.19 -12.89 12.45
C ALA A 82 -0.18 -12.25 12.76
N GLY A 83 -1.25 -12.64 12.06
CA GLY A 83 -2.61 -12.11 12.24
C GLY A 83 -2.79 -10.64 11.84
N VAL A 84 -1.99 -10.17 10.88
CA VAL A 84 -2.00 -8.78 10.41
C VAL A 84 -2.19 -8.69 8.90
N PHE A 85 -2.60 -7.51 8.40
CA PHE A 85 -2.78 -7.30 6.97
C PHE A 85 -1.45 -7.34 6.21
N ALA A 86 -1.50 -7.83 4.98
CA ALA A 86 -0.37 -7.85 4.06
C ALA A 86 -0.55 -6.77 2.97
N SER A 87 0.44 -5.91 2.82
CA SER A 87 0.52 -4.92 1.73
C SER A 87 1.85 -5.09 1.01
N ILE A 88 1.78 -5.45 -0.28
CA ILE A 88 2.94 -5.72 -1.13
C ILE A 88 3.05 -4.73 -2.28
N SER A 89 4.22 -4.66 -2.90
CA SER A 89 4.37 -4.01 -4.19
C SER A 89 4.77 -5.02 -5.28
N LEU A 90 4.27 -4.78 -6.49
CA LEU A 90 4.58 -5.53 -7.70
C LEU A 90 4.97 -4.57 -8.83
N GLY A 91 5.75 -5.05 -9.77
CA GLY A 91 5.97 -4.38 -11.04
C GLY A 91 4.95 -4.82 -12.10
N VAL A 92 5.38 -4.79 -13.37
CA VAL A 92 4.57 -5.19 -14.54
C VAL A 92 5.30 -6.16 -15.46
N LYS A 93 6.35 -6.81 -14.95
CA LYS A 93 7.13 -7.81 -15.69
C LYS A 93 6.58 -9.22 -15.49
N GLN A 94 7.03 -10.17 -16.30
CA GLN A 94 6.58 -11.56 -16.19
C GLN A 94 6.74 -12.14 -14.78
N ALA A 95 7.84 -11.85 -14.10
CA ALA A 95 8.06 -12.31 -12.73
C ALA A 95 6.98 -11.83 -11.73
N ASP A 96 6.38 -10.65 -11.97
CA ASP A 96 5.29 -10.13 -11.13
C ASP A 96 3.98 -10.91 -11.40
N TYR A 97 3.69 -11.25 -12.65
CA TYR A 97 2.57 -12.14 -13.00
C TYR A 97 2.76 -13.54 -12.40
N ASP A 98 3.99 -14.06 -12.43
CA ASP A 98 4.31 -15.36 -11.82
C ASP A 98 4.09 -15.34 -10.30
N THR A 99 4.42 -14.24 -9.63
CA THR A 99 4.12 -14.01 -8.20
C THR A 99 2.61 -14.06 -7.93
N VAL A 100 1.80 -13.39 -8.77
CA VAL A 100 0.33 -13.42 -8.66
C VAL A 100 -0.19 -14.86 -8.83
N ASN A 101 0.33 -15.60 -9.80
CA ASN A 101 -0.05 -17.00 -10.01
C ASN A 101 0.31 -17.89 -8.81
N GLN A 102 1.47 -17.69 -8.22
CA GLN A 102 1.90 -18.43 -7.03
C GLN A 102 1.03 -18.11 -5.81
N LEU A 103 0.69 -16.84 -5.60
CA LEU A 103 -0.25 -16.43 -4.54
C LEU A 103 -1.59 -17.12 -4.73
N LYS A 104 -2.17 -17.05 -5.93
CA LYS A 104 -3.44 -17.70 -6.27
C LYS A 104 -3.39 -19.21 -6.07
N ALA A 105 -2.35 -19.88 -6.57
CA ALA A 105 -2.19 -21.34 -6.46
C ALA A 105 -2.11 -21.81 -4.99
N GLN A 106 -1.61 -20.97 -4.09
CA GLN A 106 -1.49 -21.26 -2.66
C GLN A 106 -2.71 -20.75 -1.84
N GLY A 107 -3.75 -20.22 -2.49
CA GLY A 107 -4.90 -19.67 -1.79
C GLY A 107 -4.55 -18.46 -0.91
N LEU A 108 -3.52 -17.71 -1.31
CA LEU A 108 -3.07 -16.50 -0.64
C LEU A 108 -3.56 -15.26 -1.39
N SER A 109 -4.01 -14.27 -0.63
CA SER A 109 -4.29 -12.94 -1.17
C SER A 109 -3.76 -11.90 -0.19
N PRO A 110 -2.90 -10.97 -0.63
CA PRO A 110 -2.59 -9.79 0.18
C PRO A 110 -3.83 -8.92 0.31
N ASP A 111 -3.88 -8.08 1.35
CA ASP A 111 -4.97 -7.10 1.51
C ASP A 111 -4.81 -5.93 0.54
N TYR A 112 -3.56 -5.54 0.24
CA TYR A 112 -3.24 -4.42 -0.64
C TYR A 112 -2.13 -4.77 -1.61
N ILE A 113 -2.27 -4.30 -2.87
CA ILE A 113 -1.25 -4.42 -3.90
C ILE A 113 -0.97 -3.05 -4.51
N THR A 114 0.26 -2.59 -4.40
CA THR A 114 0.74 -1.38 -5.06
C THR A 114 1.51 -1.74 -6.32
N ILE A 115 1.12 -1.21 -7.46
CA ILE A 115 1.91 -1.35 -8.69
C ILE A 115 2.99 -0.26 -8.69
N ASP A 116 4.23 -0.70 -8.46
CA ASP A 116 5.40 0.16 -8.25
C ASP A 116 6.25 0.23 -9.51
N ILE A 117 5.94 1.20 -10.37
CA ILE A 117 6.70 1.51 -11.60
C ILE A 117 6.82 3.03 -11.80
N ALA A 118 7.79 3.44 -12.63
CA ALA A 118 8.12 4.84 -12.85
C ALA A 118 6.98 5.65 -13.52
N HIS A 119 6.16 5.03 -14.36
CA HIS A 119 5.08 5.70 -15.08
C HIS A 119 3.75 4.94 -14.94
N GLY A 120 2.93 5.38 -13.99
CA GLY A 120 1.65 4.71 -13.66
C GLY A 120 0.59 4.77 -14.77
N HIS A 121 0.63 5.76 -15.66
CA HIS A 121 -0.32 5.90 -16.77
C HIS A 121 0.21 5.19 -18.04
N ALA A 122 0.34 3.87 -17.97
CA ALA A 122 0.82 3.02 -19.06
C ALA A 122 -0.11 1.82 -19.27
N ASP A 123 -0.15 1.29 -20.50
CA ASP A 123 -0.98 0.11 -20.81
C ASP A 123 -0.56 -1.12 -20.01
N SER A 124 0.74 -1.28 -19.73
CA SER A 124 1.23 -2.33 -18.86
C SER A 124 0.66 -2.31 -17.46
N VAL A 125 0.41 -1.12 -16.90
CA VAL A 125 -0.26 -0.96 -15.59
C VAL A 125 -1.72 -1.35 -15.70
N LYS A 126 -2.43 -0.88 -16.74
CA LYS A 126 -3.81 -1.25 -17.00
C LYS A 126 -3.97 -2.77 -17.10
N ASN A 127 -3.07 -3.42 -17.84
CA ASN A 127 -3.08 -4.87 -18.01
C ASN A 127 -2.85 -5.59 -16.66
N MET A 128 -1.89 -5.13 -15.87
CA MET A 128 -1.64 -5.69 -14.53
C MET A 128 -2.85 -5.49 -13.60
N ILE A 129 -3.49 -4.33 -13.58
CA ILE A 129 -4.70 -4.08 -12.79
C ILE A 129 -5.81 -5.06 -13.17
N THR A 130 -6.05 -5.24 -14.48
CA THR A 130 -7.06 -6.20 -14.97
C THR A 130 -6.74 -7.61 -14.49
N TYR A 131 -5.48 -8.02 -14.65
CA TYR A 131 -5.03 -9.34 -14.23
C TYR A 131 -5.16 -9.57 -12.73
N LEU A 132 -4.82 -8.57 -11.91
CA LEU A 132 -4.98 -8.64 -10.45
C LEU A 132 -6.45 -8.78 -10.05
N LYS A 133 -7.36 -8.01 -10.65
CA LYS A 133 -8.79 -8.10 -10.37
C LYS A 133 -9.39 -9.46 -10.72
N GLU A 134 -8.88 -10.12 -11.76
CA GLU A 134 -9.32 -11.45 -12.17
C GLU A 134 -8.76 -12.57 -11.27
N ASN A 135 -7.56 -12.41 -10.77
CA ASN A 135 -6.82 -13.48 -10.07
C ASN A 135 -6.78 -13.32 -8.55
N LEU A 136 -6.80 -12.09 -8.04
CA LEU A 136 -6.80 -11.74 -6.61
C LEU A 136 -7.88 -10.68 -6.31
N PRO A 137 -9.18 -10.99 -6.54
CA PRO A 137 -10.26 -9.99 -6.48
C PRO A 137 -10.49 -9.39 -5.09
N SER A 138 -10.00 -10.04 -4.03
CA SER A 138 -10.10 -9.54 -2.65
C SER A 138 -9.04 -8.49 -2.29
N ALA A 139 -7.99 -8.33 -3.08
CA ALA A 139 -6.96 -7.32 -2.86
C ALA A 139 -7.45 -5.93 -3.31
N PHE A 140 -7.12 -4.91 -2.50
CA PHE A 140 -7.37 -3.50 -2.79
C PHE A 140 -6.20 -2.87 -3.53
#